data_1346fcbc063f64a701e190ecbb0fbc0d
#
_entry.id   1346fcbc063f64a701e190ecbb0fbc0d
#
_cell.length_a   1.000
_cell.length_b   1.000
_cell.length_c   1.000
_cell.angle_alpha   90.00
_cell.angle_beta   90.00
_cell.angle_gamma   90.00
#
_symmetry.space_group_name_H-M   'P 1'
#
loop_
_entity.id
_entity.type
_entity.pdbx_description
1 polymer ?
#
loop_
_entity_poly.entity_id
_entity_poly.type
_entity_poly.pdbx_seq_one_letter_code
_entity_poly.pdbx_strand_id
1 'polypeptide(L)'
;RFLADDTIFESLDYDYEVLEKRLREMAFLTKGLKITLEDQREETPKKAEFCFEGGLISFVEFLNKNKEKLHKTPIYIEKDGEIPVEIAIQYTTSYSENIYTFVNNINTIEGGTHLEGFKRSLTKVFNDYARSHNILKEKDNNLQGEDIREGITAVVSVKVKEPQFEGQTKTKLGNSEVTGVVQSMVNEALATFLEENPSVAKAILEKCISASRAREAARKARELVRKKNSLETSTLPGKLADCSSKNPDECEVYIVEGDSAGGSAKQGRDRKFQAILPLWGKMLNVEKSRADKIYNNDKLQPVILAVGAGIGADFDITKIRYGKVIIMADADVDGAHIRTLLLTFFFRYMRPLIENGNVYLAQPPLYKLSKK
;
A
#
# COMPACT_ATOMS: atom_id res chain seq x y z
N ARG A 1 -0.37 37.59 1.71
CA ARG A 1 -1.69 37.47 1.04
C ARG A 1 -1.44 37.21 -0.44
N PHE A 2 -2.12 36.22 -1.00
CA PHE A 2 -2.10 35.92 -2.44
C PHE A 2 -3.52 35.60 -2.91
N LEU A 3 -3.76 35.69 -4.21
CA LEU A 3 -4.93 35.26 -4.91
C LEU A 3 -4.45 34.44 -6.10
N ALA A 4 -4.96 33.25 -6.27
CA ALA A 4 -4.63 32.45 -7.45
C ALA A 4 -5.25 33.12 -8.70
N ASP A 5 -4.55 33.00 -9.83
CA ASP A 5 -4.95 33.59 -11.10
C ASP A 5 -5.95 32.64 -11.80
N ASP A 6 -7.17 33.12 -12.06
CA ASP A 6 -8.25 32.38 -12.70
C ASP A 6 -8.02 32.13 -14.19
N THR A 7 -7.04 32.82 -14.79
CA THR A 7 -6.63 32.54 -16.19
C THR A 7 -5.66 31.37 -16.30
N ILE A 8 -5.06 30.93 -15.17
CA ILE A 8 -4.08 29.84 -15.11
C ILE A 8 -4.68 28.58 -14.46
N PHE A 9 -5.50 28.75 -13.43
CA PHE A 9 -6.07 27.65 -12.67
C PHE A 9 -7.56 27.45 -13.02
N GLU A 10 -7.93 26.22 -13.37
CA GLU A 10 -9.32 25.86 -13.73
C GLU A 10 -10.30 26.00 -12.53
N SER A 11 -9.79 25.86 -11.29
CA SER A 11 -10.56 26.04 -10.06
C SER A 11 -9.76 26.85 -9.05
N LEU A 12 -10.42 27.80 -8.40
CA LEU A 12 -9.88 28.61 -7.29
C LEU A 12 -10.38 28.12 -5.94
N ASP A 13 -11.15 27.05 -5.91
CA ASP A 13 -11.64 26.46 -4.66
C ASP A 13 -10.56 25.61 -4.00
N TYR A 14 -10.12 26.05 -2.83
CA TYR A 14 -9.14 25.32 -2.03
C TYR A 14 -9.82 24.21 -1.23
N ASP A 15 -9.26 23.01 -1.30
CA ASP A 15 -9.69 21.89 -0.49
C ASP A 15 -9.10 22.03 0.93
N TYR A 16 -9.99 22.18 1.92
CA TYR A 16 -9.59 22.32 3.32
C TYR A 16 -8.82 21.09 3.84
N GLU A 17 -9.25 19.87 3.48
CA GLU A 17 -8.64 18.64 3.99
C GLU A 17 -7.22 18.44 3.44
N VAL A 18 -7.00 18.81 2.18
CA VAL A 18 -5.67 18.78 1.55
C VAL A 18 -4.73 19.76 2.26
N LEU A 19 -5.19 20.99 2.52
CA LEU A 19 -4.41 22.01 3.25
C LEU A 19 -4.16 21.57 4.70
N GLU A 20 -5.18 21.08 5.39
CA GLU A 20 -5.09 20.58 6.76
C GLU A 20 -4.04 19.49 6.88
N LYS A 21 -4.10 18.49 6.02
CA LYS A 21 -3.13 17.39 5.97
C LYS A 21 -1.71 17.90 5.78
N ARG A 22 -1.51 18.79 4.82
CA ARG A 22 -0.17 19.33 4.51
C ARG A 22 0.40 20.18 5.64
N LEU A 23 -0.40 21.05 6.25
CA LEU A 23 0.01 21.89 7.36
C LEU A 23 0.30 21.08 8.62
N ARG A 24 -0.45 20.01 8.87
CA ARG A 24 -0.18 19.05 9.94
C ARG A 24 1.15 18.33 9.72
N GLU A 25 1.44 17.87 8.50
CA GLU A 25 2.74 17.28 8.16
C GLU A 25 3.90 18.27 8.42
N MET A 26 3.77 19.53 8.02
CA MET A 26 4.77 20.57 8.27
C MET A 26 4.99 20.81 9.77
N ALA A 27 3.93 20.81 10.56
CA ALA A 27 4.04 20.96 12.02
C ALA A 27 4.75 19.75 12.69
N PHE A 28 4.56 18.53 12.19
CA PHE A 28 5.32 17.36 12.65
C PHE A 28 6.80 17.42 12.27
N LEU A 29 7.12 17.93 11.06
CA LEU A 29 8.50 18.02 10.56
C LEU A 29 9.31 19.16 11.19
N THR A 30 8.66 20.03 11.95
CA THR A 30 9.31 21.17 12.58
C THR A 30 8.85 21.28 14.04
N LYS A 31 9.66 20.74 14.96
CA LYS A 31 9.35 20.70 16.41
C LYS A 31 8.96 22.09 16.92
N GLY A 32 7.86 22.17 17.65
CA GLY A 32 7.39 23.39 18.32
C GLY A 32 6.79 24.45 17.36
N LEU A 33 6.73 24.19 16.06
CA LEU A 33 6.07 25.10 15.12
C LEU A 33 4.55 25.03 15.30
N LYS A 34 3.97 26.17 15.65
CA LYS A 34 2.51 26.33 15.76
C LYS A 34 1.95 26.83 14.44
N ILE A 35 1.05 26.06 13.85
CA ILE A 35 0.32 26.42 12.62
C ILE A 35 -1.17 26.44 12.90
N THR A 36 -1.86 27.48 12.46
CA THR A 36 -3.33 27.59 12.53
C THR A 36 -3.88 27.68 11.13
N LEU A 37 -4.87 26.87 10.82
CA LEU A 37 -5.66 26.93 9.59
C LEU A 37 -7.09 27.32 9.95
N GLU A 38 -7.63 28.35 9.28
CA GLU A 38 -9.00 28.80 9.46
C GLU A 38 -9.66 28.99 8.11
N ASP A 39 -10.78 28.32 7.87
CA ASP A 39 -11.62 28.48 6.69
C ASP A 39 -12.83 29.33 7.05
N GLN A 40 -12.94 30.50 6.42
CA GLN A 40 -13.98 31.50 6.66
C GLN A 40 -15.03 31.55 5.54
N ARG A 41 -15.11 30.53 4.68
CA ARG A 41 -16.08 30.47 3.56
C ARG A 41 -17.50 30.18 4.00
N GLU A 42 -17.68 29.54 5.17
CA GLU A 42 -18.99 29.26 5.77
C GLU A 42 -19.27 30.19 6.94
N GLU A 43 -20.57 30.34 7.32
CA GLU A 43 -20.96 31.17 8.45
C GLU A 43 -20.29 30.75 9.77
N THR A 44 -20.05 29.45 9.95
CA THR A 44 -19.28 28.93 11.09
C THR A 44 -17.88 28.57 10.62
N PRO A 45 -16.83 29.33 10.97
CA PRO A 45 -15.47 29.08 10.53
C PRO A 45 -14.96 27.71 10.97
N LYS A 46 -14.40 26.93 10.04
CA LYS A 46 -13.72 25.70 10.34
C LYS A 46 -12.26 26.00 10.70
N LYS A 47 -11.84 25.62 11.92
CA LYS A 47 -10.51 25.94 12.44
C LYS A 47 -9.76 24.68 12.91
N ALA A 48 -8.47 24.60 12.56
CA ALA A 48 -7.54 23.60 13.05
C ALA A 48 -6.24 24.25 13.52
N GLU A 49 -5.64 23.71 14.58
CA GLU A 49 -4.37 24.15 15.14
C GLU A 49 -3.44 22.95 15.30
N PHE A 50 -2.19 23.11 14.89
CA PHE A 50 -1.17 22.09 14.93
C PHE A 50 0.06 22.62 15.66
N CYS A 51 0.52 21.88 16.67
CA CYS A 51 1.79 22.12 17.36
C CYS A 51 2.25 20.79 17.97
N PHE A 52 3.42 20.28 17.55
CA PHE A 52 3.90 18.98 17.97
C PHE A 52 5.34 19.09 18.50
N GLU A 53 5.49 19.11 19.82
CA GLU A 53 6.80 19.18 20.48
C GLU A 53 7.63 17.89 20.26
N GLY A 54 6.99 16.75 20.08
CA GLY A 54 7.64 15.47 19.81
C GLY A 54 8.12 15.26 18.36
N GLY A 55 7.85 16.19 17.45
CA GLY A 55 8.34 16.13 16.06
C GLY A 55 7.99 14.83 15.35
N LEU A 56 8.99 14.15 14.76
CA LEU A 56 8.80 12.89 14.03
C LEU A 56 8.31 11.72 14.90
N ILE A 57 8.62 11.71 16.19
CA ILE A 57 8.06 10.72 17.13
C ILE A 57 6.53 10.84 17.13
N SER A 58 6.03 12.05 17.36
CA SER A 58 4.58 12.32 17.33
C SER A 58 3.95 12.02 15.97
N PHE A 59 4.68 12.24 14.89
CA PHE A 59 4.21 11.91 13.55
C PHE A 59 3.99 10.39 13.38
N VAL A 60 4.96 9.58 13.75
CA VAL A 60 4.85 8.11 13.69
C VAL A 60 3.75 7.60 14.62
N GLU A 61 3.61 8.16 15.82
CA GLU A 61 2.53 7.83 16.75
C GLU A 61 1.15 8.17 16.17
N PHE A 62 1.01 9.30 15.51
CA PHE A 62 -0.21 9.70 14.80
C PHE A 62 -0.55 8.74 13.67
N LEU A 63 0.42 8.36 12.83
CA LEU A 63 0.25 7.40 11.73
C LEU A 63 -0.18 6.00 12.23
N ASN A 64 0.20 5.65 13.45
CA ASN A 64 -0.11 4.37 14.08
C ASN A 64 -1.21 4.46 15.15
N LYS A 65 -1.96 5.56 15.22
CA LYS A 65 -2.99 5.78 16.25
C LYS A 65 -3.98 4.63 16.38
N ASN A 66 -4.38 4.04 15.24
CA ASN A 66 -5.38 2.98 15.16
C ASN A 66 -4.77 1.60 14.87
N LYS A 67 -3.45 1.42 15.08
CA LYS A 67 -2.75 0.15 14.83
C LYS A 67 -2.22 -0.43 16.13
N GLU A 68 -2.20 -1.73 16.22
CA GLU A 68 -1.54 -2.44 17.32
C GLU A 68 -0.03 -2.39 17.12
N LYS A 69 0.69 -1.86 18.12
CA LYS A 69 2.13 -1.57 18.08
C LYS A 69 2.92 -2.71 18.70
N LEU A 70 4.05 -3.11 18.12
CA LEU A 70 4.95 -4.11 18.69
C LEU A 70 5.81 -3.56 19.85
N HIS A 71 6.05 -2.25 19.85
CA HIS A 71 6.76 -1.55 20.91
C HIS A 71 6.13 -0.18 21.15
N LYS A 72 6.14 0.25 22.42
CA LYS A 72 5.39 1.44 22.87
C LYS A 72 5.96 2.73 22.27
N THR A 73 7.26 2.92 22.39
CA THR A 73 7.95 4.16 21.99
C THR A 73 8.58 3.96 20.61
N PRO A 74 8.39 4.88 19.64
CA PRO A 74 9.12 4.83 18.38
C PRO A 74 10.64 4.86 18.58
N ILE A 75 11.37 4.15 17.75
CA ILE A 75 12.83 4.24 17.63
C ILE A 75 13.13 5.59 17.00
N TYR A 76 13.93 6.41 17.66
CA TYR A 76 14.27 7.73 17.18
C TYR A 76 15.76 7.86 16.95
N ILE A 77 16.13 8.39 15.82
CA ILE A 77 17.52 8.58 15.39
C ILE A 77 17.64 10.01 14.88
N GLU A 78 18.57 10.76 15.43
CA GLU A 78 18.87 12.13 15.04
C GLU A 78 20.39 12.32 14.97
N LYS A 79 20.86 12.96 13.92
CA LYS A 79 22.27 13.33 13.76
C LYS A 79 22.38 14.67 13.06
N ASP A 80 23.03 15.59 13.74
CA ASP A 80 23.46 16.85 13.13
C ASP A 80 24.73 16.65 12.31
N GLY A 81 24.95 17.52 11.34
CA GLY A 81 26.12 17.47 10.49
C GLY A 81 25.93 18.27 9.22
N GLU A 82 26.73 17.98 8.20
CA GLU A 82 26.63 18.63 6.89
C GLU A 82 25.27 18.35 6.23
N ILE A 83 24.76 17.14 6.42
CA ILE A 83 23.41 16.71 6.04
C ILE A 83 22.70 16.24 7.33
N PRO A 84 21.92 17.11 7.99
CA PRO A 84 21.11 16.72 9.14
C PRO A 84 20.09 15.66 8.74
N VAL A 85 19.99 14.61 9.55
CA VAL A 85 19.09 13.49 9.32
C VAL A 85 18.29 13.21 10.59
N GLU A 86 17.00 13.08 10.47
CA GLU A 86 16.08 12.73 11.54
C GLU A 86 15.17 11.59 11.08
N ILE A 87 15.07 10.52 11.87
CA ILE A 87 14.31 9.32 11.52
C ILE A 87 13.52 8.85 12.75
N ALA A 88 12.26 8.53 12.55
CA ALA A 88 11.45 7.83 13.55
C ALA A 88 10.87 6.55 12.95
N ILE A 89 10.92 5.44 13.71
CA ILE A 89 10.52 4.11 13.26
C ILE A 89 9.63 3.46 14.32
N GLN A 90 8.54 2.84 13.92
CA GLN A 90 7.73 1.98 14.79
C GLN A 90 7.20 0.79 14.03
N TYR A 91 7.26 -0.39 14.64
CA TYR A 91 6.68 -1.61 14.10
C TYR A 91 5.29 -1.87 14.68
N THR A 92 4.41 -2.38 13.83
CA THR A 92 3.03 -2.74 14.15
C THR A 92 2.73 -4.17 13.74
N THR A 93 1.60 -4.72 14.17
CA THR A 93 1.14 -6.06 13.75
C THR A 93 0.61 -6.09 12.31
N SER A 94 0.53 -4.94 11.62
CA SER A 94 0.07 -4.86 10.22
C SER A 94 1.06 -5.53 9.25
N TYR A 95 0.63 -5.74 8.01
CA TYR A 95 1.45 -6.35 6.95
C TYR A 95 1.93 -5.33 5.91
N SER A 96 1.54 -4.06 6.05
CA SER A 96 1.89 -3.00 5.11
C SER A 96 3.20 -2.30 5.47
N GLU A 97 3.97 -1.92 4.44
CA GLU A 97 5.12 -1.02 4.54
C GLU A 97 4.62 0.43 4.40
N ASN A 98 4.87 1.27 5.40
CA ASN A 98 4.50 2.69 5.40
C ASN A 98 5.75 3.53 5.71
N ILE A 99 6.46 3.97 4.69
CA ILE A 99 7.66 4.80 4.82
C ILE A 99 7.39 6.13 4.14
N TYR A 100 7.50 7.21 4.90
CA TYR A 100 7.35 8.58 4.43
C TYR A 100 8.71 9.26 4.42
N THR A 101 9.03 9.91 3.31
CA THR A 101 10.35 10.50 3.13
C THR A 101 10.27 11.98 2.78
N PHE A 102 11.13 12.78 3.39
CA PHE A 102 11.13 14.22 3.26
C PHE A 102 12.55 14.76 3.03
N VAL A 103 12.65 15.76 2.15
CA VAL A 103 13.86 16.52 1.91
C VAL A 103 13.50 18.00 2.08
N ASN A 104 14.11 18.71 3.03
CA ASN A 104 13.80 20.09 3.36
C ASN A 104 12.27 20.30 3.54
N ASN A 105 11.62 19.40 4.26
CA ASN A 105 10.17 19.33 4.49
C ASN A 105 9.32 19.11 3.23
N ILE A 106 9.92 18.81 2.07
CA ILE A 106 9.19 18.42 0.85
C ILE A 106 9.01 16.90 0.86
N ASN A 107 7.77 16.44 0.69
CA ASN A 107 7.47 15.01 0.61
C ASN A 107 7.98 14.43 -0.71
N THR A 108 8.93 13.49 -0.63
CA THR A 108 9.48 12.77 -1.78
C THR A 108 8.72 11.46 -1.96
N ILE A 109 7.59 11.51 -2.63
CA ILE A 109 6.66 10.37 -2.77
C ILE A 109 7.33 9.15 -3.43
N GLU A 110 8.25 9.37 -4.37
CA GLU A 110 9.03 8.32 -5.03
C GLU A 110 10.34 7.98 -4.29
N GLY A 111 10.58 8.63 -3.14
CA GLY A 111 11.77 8.40 -2.33
C GLY A 111 13.03 9.02 -2.91
N GLY A 112 14.03 8.18 -3.17
CA GLY A 112 15.35 8.57 -3.65
C GLY A 112 16.47 8.07 -2.76
N THR A 113 17.63 8.70 -2.83
CA THR A 113 18.89 8.24 -2.22
C THR A 113 18.83 8.08 -0.69
N HIS A 114 18.09 8.95 0.02
CA HIS A 114 17.88 8.82 1.47
C HIS A 114 17.03 7.60 1.84
N LEU A 115 15.99 7.29 1.05
CA LEU A 115 15.20 6.08 1.22
C LEU A 115 16.01 4.81 0.94
N GLU A 116 16.84 4.84 -0.10
CA GLU A 116 17.72 3.71 -0.42
C GLU A 116 18.72 3.44 0.70
N GLY A 117 19.38 4.47 1.21
CA GLY A 117 20.29 4.36 2.34
C GLY A 117 19.62 3.76 3.56
N PHE A 118 18.43 4.25 3.90
CA PHE A 118 17.61 3.74 5.00
C PHE A 118 17.25 2.26 4.82
N LYS A 119 16.69 1.86 3.66
CA LYS A 119 16.29 0.49 3.38
C LYS A 119 17.45 -0.51 3.40
N ARG A 120 18.61 -0.10 2.87
CA ARG A 120 19.83 -0.92 2.90
C ARG A 120 20.33 -1.14 4.32
N SER A 121 20.34 -0.08 5.14
CA SER A 121 20.75 -0.16 6.53
C SER A 121 19.83 -1.03 7.38
N LEU A 122 18.52 -0.87 7.26
CA LEU A 122 17.58 -1.75 7.96
C LEU A 122 17.90 -3.23 7.67
N THR A 123 18.05 -3.56 6.38
CA THR A 123 18.30 -4.94 5.98
C THR A 123 19.60 -5.48 6.54
N LYS A 124 20.66 -4.66 6.53
CA LYS A 124 21.97 -5.03 7.07
C LYS A 124 21.90 -5.22 8.59
N VAL A 125 21.46 -4.20 9.32
CA VAL A 125 21.53 -4.19 10.81
C VAL A 125 20.69 -5.30 11.41
N PHE A 126 19.45 -5.53 10.93
CA PHE A 126 18.62 -6.61 11.45
C PHE A 126 19.18 -8.00 11.15
N ASN A 127 19.79 -8.22 9.99
CA ASN A 127 20.45 -9.49 9.72
C ASN A 127 21.72 -9.70 10.56
N ASP A 128 22.55 -8.66 10.71
CA ASP A 128 23.76 -8.72 11.53
C ASP A 128 23.42 -9.03 12.99
N TYR A 129 22.42 -8.33 13.56
CA TYR A 129 21.94 -8.57 14.92
C TYR A 129 21.34 -9.98 15.08
N ALA A 130 20.51 -10.44 14.15
CA ALA A 130 19.90 -11.76 14.20
C ALA A 130 20.94 -12.89 14.14
N ARG A 131 22.05 -12.68 13.42
CA ARG A 131 23.18 -13.62 13.33
C ARG A 131 24.00 -13.61 14.61
N SER A 132 24.42 -12.45 15.10
CA SER A 132 25.25 -12.32 16.30
C SER A 132 24.56 -12.90 17.55
N HIS A 133 23.24 -12.81 17.63
CA HIS A 133 22.43 -13.34 18.74
C HIS A 133 21.87 -14.75 18.49
N ASN A 134 22.31 -15.46 17.45
CA ASN A 134 21.85 -16.82 17.09
C ASN A 134 20.31 -16.94 16.87
N ILE A 135 19.63 -15.85 16.58
CA ILE A 135 18.20 -15.85 16.21
C ILE A 135 18.02 -16.46 14.82
N LEU A 136 18.93 -16.15 13.88
CA LEU A 136 19.12 -16.85 12.62
C LEU A 136 20.31 -17.78 12.72
N LYS A 137 20.11 -19.07 12.45
CA LYS A 137 21.17 -20.10 12.46
C LYS A 137 21.98 -20.00 11.16
N GLU A 138 23.20 -20.52 11.14
CA GLU A 138 24.09 -20.50 9.93
C GLU A 138 23.42 -21.05 8.67
N LYS A 139 22.57 -22.08 8.84
CA LYS A 139 21.83 -22.72 7.74
C LYS A 139 20.64 -21.92 7.24
N ASP A 140 20.17 -20.93 7.99
CA ASP A 140 19.00 -20.14 7.63
C ASP A 140 19.41 -19.05 6.63
N ASN A 141 18.53 -18.75 5.66
CA ASN A 141 18.74 -17.64 4.75
C ASN A 141 18.63 -16.31 5.49
N ASN A 142 19.32 -15.30 5.00
CA ASN A 142 19.14 -13.94 5.47
C ASN A 142 17.70 -13.45 5.18
N LEU A 143 17.17 -12.63 6.07
CA LEU A 143 15.91 -11.92 5.87
C LEU A 143 16.07 -10.95 4.70
N GLN A 144 15.10 -10.93 3.81
CA GLN A 144 15.06 -9.96 2.72
C GLN A 144 14.52 -8.61 3.21
N GLY A 145 14.80 -7.55 2.46
CA GLY A 145 14.35 -6.21 2.82
C GLY A 145 12.83 -6.11 2.99
N GLU A 146 12.05 -6.83 2.17
CA GLU A 146 10.59 -6.89 2.30
C GLU A 146 10.12 -7.57 3.59
N ASP A 147 10.84 -8.61 4.07
CA ASP A 147 10.52 -9.28 5.33
C ASP A 147 10.72 -8.33 6.53
N ILE A 148 11.79 -7.53 6.48
CA ILE A 148 12.15 -6.58 7.54
C ILE A 148 11.22 -5.37 7.54
N ARG A 149 10.72 -4.97 6.38
CA ARG A 149 9.81 -3.82 6.27
C ARG A 149 8.34 -4.15 6.43
N GLU A 150 7.98 -5.41 6.62
CA GLU A 150 6.59 -5.78 6.92
C GLU A 150 6.15 -5.20 8.28
N GLY A 151 5.09 -4.40 8.26
CA GLY A 151 4.53 -3.76 9.46
C GLY A 151 5.28 -2.53 9.95
N ILE A 152 6.30 -2.06 9.21
CA ILE A 152 7.01 -0.84 9.55
C ILE A 152 6.16 0.41 9.28
N THR A 153 6.24 1.38 10.16
CA THR A 153 5.90 2.78 9.90
C THR A 153 7.14 3.60 10.21
N ALA A 154 7.65 4.31 9.22
CA ALA A 154 8.84 5.14 9.38
C ALA A 154 8.67 6.51 8.70
N VAL A 155 9.28 7.52 9.29
CA VAL A 155 9.45 8.86 8.70
C VAL A 155 10.93 9.15 8.64
N VAL A 156 11.43 9.45 7.44
CA VAL A 156 12.83 9.79 7.17
C VAL A 156 12.89 11.23 6.66
N SER A 157 13.53 12.11 7.40
CA SER A 157 13.69 13.51 7.06
C SER A 157 15.17 13.87 6.94
N VAL A 158 15.56 14.47 5.82
CA VAL A 158 16.92 14.95 5.59
C VAL A 158 16.90 16.43 5.21
N LYS A 159 17.93 17.17 5.62
CA LYS A 159 18.14 18.57 5.22
C LYS A 159 19.37 18.65 4.34
N VAL A 160 19.18 19.03 3.09
CA VAL A 160 20.23 19.12 2.07
C VAL A 160 20.34 20.56 1.59
N LYS A 161 21.54 21.13 1.58
CA LYS A 161 21.75 22.54 1.18
C LYS A 161 21.36 22.76 -0.28
N GLU A 162 21.80 21.88 -1.17
CA GLU A 162 21.52 21.92 -2.60
C GLU A 162 20.89 20.61 -3.08
N PRO A 163 19.56 20.43 -2.84
CA PRO A 163 18.89 19.19 -3.20
C PRO A 163 18.71 19.08 -4.71
N GLN A 164 19.16 17.97 -5.26
CA GLN A 164 18.96 17.60 -6.65
C GLN A 164 17.78 16.64 -6.74
N PHE A 165 16.72 17.04 -7.41
CA PHE A 165 15.54 16.22 -7.59
C PHE A 165 15.43 15.72 -9.02
N GLU A 166 14.89 14.51 -9.19
CA GLU A 166 14.46 14.03 -10.49
C GLU A 166 13.12 14.71 -10.84
N GLY A 167 13.18 15.72 -11.70
CA GLY A 167 12.01 16.47 -12.20
C GLY A 167 11.52 17.62 -11.30
N GLN A 168 10.68 18.47 -11.89
CA GLN A 168 10.15 19.68 -11.28
C GLN A 168 9.21 19.41 -10.07
N THR A 169 8.56 18.28 -10.05
CA THR A 169 7.63 17.88 -8.98
C THR A 169 8.32 17.51 -7.66
N LYS A 170 9.67 17.39 -7.66
CA LYS A 170 10.52 17.10 -6.50
C LYS A 170 10.14 15.80 -5.77
N THR A 171 9.66 14.83 -6.50
CA THR A 171 9.15 13.56 -5.94
C THR A 171 10.24 12.58 -5.55
N LYS A 172 11.46 12.75 -6.10
CA LYS A 172 12.59 11.84 -5.87
C LYS A 172 13.90 12.59 -5.72
N LEU A 173 14.67 12.26 -4.65
CA LEU A 173 16.00 12.85 -4.41
C LEU A 173 17.07 12.08 -5.17
N GLY A 174 17.95 12.83 -5.87
CA GLY A 174 19.05 12.28 -6.69
C GLY A 174 20.45 12.37 -6.06
N ASN A 175 20.65 13.18 -5.01
CA ASN A 175 21.94 13.39 -4.36
C ASN A 175 22.59 12.09 -3.87
N SER A 176 23.62 11.59 -4.54
CA SER A 176 24.24 10.27 -4.27
C SER A 176 24.90 10.17 -2.90
N GLU A 177 25.51 11.29 -2.42
CA GLU A 177 26.17 11.39 -1.12
C GLU A 177 25.22 11.13 0.07
N VAL A 178 23.95 11.45 -0.09
CA VAL A 178 22.93 11.27 0.97
C VAL A 178 22.75 9.79 1.34
N THR A 179 22.88 8.89 0.37
CA THR A 179 22.79 7.44 0.61
C THR A 179 23.78 6.99 1.67
N GLY A 180 25.05 7.38 1.52
CA GLY A 180 26.13 7.00 2.44
C GLY A 180 25.94 7.58 3.84
N VAL A 181 25.54 8.85 3.93
CA VAL A 181 25.30 9.54 5.20
C VAL A 181 24.18 8.86 5.99
N VAL A 182 23.01 8.66 5.37
CA VAL A 182 21.88 7.97 6.00
C VAL A 182 22.25 6.55 6.38
N GLN A 183 22.96 5.84 5.50
CA GLN A 183 23.36 4.46 5.74
C GLN A 183 24.30 4.34 6.95
N SER A 184 25.33 5.16 7.05
CA SER A 184 26.27 5.13 8.18
C SER A 184 25.56 5.40 9.49
N MET A 185 24.75 6.44 9.51
CA MET A 185 24.03 6.87 10.71
C MET A 185 23.03 5.80 11.21
N VAL A 186 22.21 5.25 10.31
CA VAL A 186 21.23 4.23 10.69
C VAL A 186 21.93 2.95 11.14
N ASN A 187 23.02 2.55 10.48
CA ASN A 187 23.80 1.38 10.90
C ASN A 187 24.29 1.51 12.33
N GLU A 188 24.85 2.66 12.69
CA GLU A 188 25.40 2.91 14.04
C GLU A 188 24.28 3.00 15.08
N ALA A 189 23.33 3.90 14.88
CA ALA A 189 22.30 4.19 15.86
C ALA A 189 21.31 3.04 16.06
N LEU A 190 20.90 2.37 14.99
CA LEU A 190 19.99 1.25 15.10
C LEU A 190 20.66 0.02 15.71
N ALA A 191 21.93 -0.26 15.39
CA ALA A 191 22.67 -1.36 16.04
C ALA A 191 22.75 -1.13 17.55
N THR A 192 23.13 0.08 17.98
CA THR A 192 23.15 0.44 19.41
C THR A 192 21.78 0.27 20.06
N PHE A 193 20.72 0.78 19.41
CA PHE A 193 19.37 0.65 19.94
C PHE A 193 18.94 -0.81 20.13
N LEU A 194 19.23 -1.71 19.17
CA LEU A 194 18.89 -3.12 19.28
C LEU A 194 19.61 -3.82 20.43
N GLU A 195 20.89 -3.48 20.66
CA GLU A 195 21.66 -4.01 21.81
C GLU A 195 21.12 -3.50 23.15
N GLU A 196 20.71 -2.25 23.23
CA GLU A 196 20.13 -1.65 24.44
C GLU A 196 18.70 -2.13 24.70
N ASN A 197 17.96 -2.58 23.67
CA ASN A 197 16.55 -2.94 23.75
C ASN A 197 16.28 -4.37 23.21
N PRO A 198 16.85 -5.43 23.83
CA PRO A 198 16.79 -6.79 23.29
C PRO A 198 15.35 -7.35 23.22
N SER A 199 14.45 -6.92 24.10
CA SER A 199 13.04 -7.34 24.05
C SER A 199 12.31 -6.78 22.81
N VAL A 200 12.58 -5.52 22.45
CA VAL A 200 12.05 -4.88 21.26
C VAL A 200 12.65 -5.51 20.00
N ALA A 201 13.98 -5.70 19.99
CA ALA A 201 14.70 -6.35 18.90
C ALA A 201 14.12 -7.75 18.60
N LYS A 202 13.89 -8.55 19.67
CA LYS A 202 13.30 -9.88 19.56
C LYS A 202 11.87 -9.82 18.96
N ALA A 203 11.02 -8.94 19.46
CA ALA A 203 9.64 -8.81 18.97
C ALA A 203 9.59 -8.43 17.47
N ILE A 204 10.46 -7.51 17.03
CA ILE A 204 10.58 -7.11 15.64
C ILE A 204 11.09 -8.28 14.79
N LEU A 205 12.16 -8.96 15.21
CA LEU A 205 12.75 -10.08 14.48
C LEU A 205 11.81 -11.30 14.38
N GLU A 206 11.03 -11.59 15.41
CA GLU A 206 10.01 -12.65 15.35
C GLU A 206 8.97 -12.35 14.25
N LYS A 207 8.57 -11.08 14.12
CA LYS A 207 7.70 -10.65 13.03
C LYS A 207 8.38 -10.79 11.67
N CYS A 208 9.62 -10.33 11.52
CA CYS A 208 10.37 -10.44 10.27
C CYS A 208 10.57 -11.90 9.82
N ILE A 209 10.89 -12.80 10.76
CA ILE A 209 11.01 -14.25 10.49
C ILE A 209 9.66 -14.83 10.08
N SER A 210 8.58 -14.41 10.73
CA SER A 210 7.23 -14.83 10.37
C SER A 210 6.85 -14.35 8.95
N ALA A 211 7.23 -13.13 8.57
CA ALA A 211 7.06 -12.59 7.23
C ALA A 211 7.85 -13.39 6.18
N SER A 212 9.13 -13.68 6.47
CA SER A 212 9.98 -14.50 5.59
C SER A 212 9.40 -15.89 5.33
N ARG A 213 8.94 -16.57 6.39
CA ARG A 213 8.27 -17.87 6.26
C ARG A 213 7.01 -17.80 5.42
N ALA A 214 6.18 -16.76 5.63
CA ALA A 214 4.97 -16.55 4.85
C ALA A 214 5.28 -16.29 3.37
N ARG A 215 6.30 -15.49 3.08
CA ARG A 215 6.76 -15.23 1.70
C ARG A 215 7.26 -16.49 1.01
N GLU A 216 8.06 -17.33 1.70
CA GLU A 216 8.52 -18.61 1.16
C GLU A 216 7.36 -19.58 0.90
N ALA A 217 6.39 -19.64 1.83
CA ALA A 217 5.18 -20.44 1.64
C ALA A 217 4.36 -19.97 0.43
N ALA A 218 4.19 -18.65 0.29
CA ALA A 218 3.51 -18.04 -0.85
C ALA A 218 4.24 -18.33 -2.18
N ARG A 219 5.58 -18.28 -2.19
CA ARG A 219 6.37 -18.65 -3.37
C ARG A 219 6.17 -20.10 -3.77
N LYS A 220 6.26 -21.04 -2.80
CA LYS A 220 6.00 -22.47 -3.05
C LYS A 220 4.59 -22.71 -3.56
N ALA A 221 3.58 -22.05 -2.98
CA ALA A 221 2.20 -22.15 -3.44
C ALA A 221 2.04 -21.67 -4.90
N ARG A 222 2.66 -20.53 -5.25
CA ARG A 222 2.69 -20.03 -6.64
C ARG A 222 3.35 -21.02 -7.61
N GLU A 223 4.48 -21.59 -7.25
CA GLU A 223 5.18 -22.58 -8.07
C GLU A 223 4.32 -23.83 -8.32
N LEU A 224 3.58 -24.28 -7.30
CA LEU A 224 2.64 -25.40 -7.43
C LEU A 224 1.48 -25.07 -8.38
N VAL A 225 0.91 -23.87 -8.27
CA VAL A 225 -0.16 -23.40 -9.17
C VAL A 225 0.37 -23.27 -10.60
N ARG A 226 1.58 -22.72 -10.79
CA ARG A 226 2.23 -22.66 -12.13
C ARG A 226 2.45 -24.04 -12.75
N LYS A 227 2.92 -25.02 -11.95
CA LYS A 227 3.09 -26.40 -12.43
C LYS A 227 1.75 -27.04 -12.78
N LYS A 228 0.71 -26.79 -11.99
CA LYS A 228 -0.66 -27.26 -12.25
C LYS A 228 -1.25 -26.65 -13.53
N ASN A 229 -1.09 -25.33 -13.71
CA ASN A 229 -1.56 -24.62 -14.91
C ASN A 229 -0.78 -24.99 -16.19
N SER A 230 0.49 -25.42 -16.06
CA SER A 230 1.28 -25.91 -17.22
C SER A 230 0.90 -27.34 -17.63
N LEU A 231 0.28 -28.11 -16.73
CA LEU A 231 -0.16 -29.48 -16.98
C LEU A 231 -1.67 -29.57 -17.32
N GLU A 232 -2.46 -28.58 -16.89
CA GLU A 232 -3.89 -28.47 -17.17
C GLU A 232 -4.16 -27.20 -17.99
N THR A 233 -3.94 -27.29 -19.30
CA THR A 233 -4.46 -26.30 -20.24
C THR A 233 -6.00 -26.25 -20.08
N SER A 234 -6.48 -25.13 -19.45
CA SER A 234 -7.88 -24.68 -19.50
C SER A 234 -8.89 -25.30 -18.53
N THR A 235 -8.72 -25.24 -17.22
CA THR A 235 -9.92 -25.30 -16.37
C THR A 235 -10.23 -23.91 -15.80
N LEU A 236 -11.13 -23.21 -16.49
CA LEU A 236 -11.75 -21.97 -15.98
C LEU A 236 -12.49 -22.24 -14.67
N PRO A 237 -12.64 -21.25 -13.77
CA PRO A 237 -13.41 -21.41 -12.54
C PRO A 237 -14.78 -21.99 -12.84
N GLY A 238 -15.18 -23.09 -12.20
CA GLY A 238 -16.43 -23.78 -12.51
C GLY A 238 -17.71 -22.94 -12.39
N LYS A 239 -17.62 -21.77 -11.74
CA LYS A 239 -18.71 -20.79 -11.64
C LYS A 239 -18.66 -19.69 -12.70
N LEU A 240 -17.57 -19.54 -13.43
CA LEU A 240 -17.45 -18.55 -14.51
C LEU A 240 -18.33 -18.96 -15.70
N ALA A 241 -19.27 -18.11 -16.04
CA ALA A 241 -19.96 -18.20 -17.33
C ALA A 241 -19.20 -17.35 -18.35
N ASP A 242 -18.27 -17.97 -19.07
CA ASP A 242 -17.40 -17.28 -20.03
C ASP A 242 -18.15 -16.80 -21.29
N CYS A 243 -17.55 -15.87 -22.01
CA CYS A 243 -18.02 -15.41 -23.32
C CYS A 243 -17.35 -16.20 -24.47
N SER A 244 -17.92 -16.09 -25.67
CA SER A 244 -17.41 -16.83 -26.84
C SER A 244 -16.29 -16.11 -27.57
N SER A 245 -16.24 -14.78 -27.53
CA SER A 245 -15.12 -14.01 -28.09
C SER A 245 -13.83 -14.28 -27.34
N LYS A 246 -12.71 -14.25 -28.07
CA LYS A 246 -11.35 -14.38 -27.52
C LYS A 246 -10.54 -13.08 -27.65
N ASN A 247 -11.14 -12.03 -28.20
CA ASN A 247 -10.52 -10.72 -28.27
C ASN A 247 -10.72 -9.97 -26.93
N PRO A 248 -9.66 -9.73 -26.13
CA PRO A 248 -9.79 -9.07 -24.84
C PRO A 248 -10.42 -7.68 -24.93
N ASP A 249 -10.15 -6.92 -25.98
CA ASP A 249 -10.64 -5.55 -26.16
C ASP A 249 -12.18 -5.47 -26.29
N GLU A 250 -12.80 -6.55 -26.78
CA GLU A 250 -14.26 -6.68 -26.90
C GLU A 250 -14.90 -7.31 -25.66
N CYS A 251 -14.12 -8.07 -24.87
CA CYS A 251 -14.63 -8.88 -23.79
C CYS A 251 -14.68 -8.12 -22.47
N GLU A 252 -15.75 -8.35 -21.72
CA GLU A 252 -15.95 -7.81 -20.40
C GLU A 252 -16.38 -8.90 -19.42
N VAL A 253 -15.86 -8.85 -18.18
CA VAL A 253 -16.27 -9.76 -17.11
C VAL A 253 -16.99 -8.99 -16.01
N TYR A 254 -18.19 -9.44 -15.65
CA TYR A 254 -18.97 -8.91 -14.54
C TYR A 254 -18.72 -9.78 -13.32
N ILE A 255 -18.15 -9.19 -12.28
CA ILE A 255 -17.99 -9.81 -10.95
C ILE A 255 -19.23 -9.43 -10.16
N VAL A 256 -20.10 -10.39 -9.88
CA VAL A 256 -21.41 -10.15 -9.28
C VAL A 256 -21.52 -10.75 -7.89
N GLU A 257 -22.31 -10.13 -7.02
CA GLU A 257 -22.55 -10.58 -5.66
C GLU A 257 -23.53 -11.76 -5.61
N GLY A 258 -23.00 -12.95 -5.28
CA GLY A 258 -23.79 -14.14 -5.03
C GLY A 258 -24.31 -14.87 -6.26
N ASP A 259 -24.80 -16.08 -6.02
CA ASP A 259 -25.30 -16.98 -7.07
C ASP A 259 -26.66 -16.50 -7.65
N SER A 260 -27.48 -15.81 -6.85
CA SER A 260 -28.77 -15.27 -7.29
C SER A 260 -28.61 -14.18 -8.35
N ALA A 261 -27.79 -13.15 -8.03
CA ALA A 261 -27.46 -12.12 -8.99
C ALA A 261 -26.72 -12.68 -10.22
N GLY A 262 -25.82 -13.66 -10.00
CA GLY A 262 -25.15 -14.40 -11.04
C GLY A 262 -26.09 -15.13 -11.98
N GLY A 263 -27.17 -15.71 -11.47
CA GLY A 263 -28.21 -16.37 -12.26
C GLY A 263 -28.94 -15.40 -13.21
N SER A 264 -29.40 -14.28 -12.65
CA SER A 264 -30.07 -13.20 -13.42
C SER A 264 -29.13 -12.58 -14.47
N ALA A 265 -27.90 -12.27 -14.09
CA ALA A 265 -26.90 -11.72 -15.00
C ALA A 265 -26.55 -12.69 -16.16
N LYS A 266 -26.44 -13.99 -15.88
CA LYS A 266 -26.22 -15.04 -16.89
C LYS A 266 -27.33 -15.10 -17.91
N GLN A 267 -28.59 -14.84 -17.52
CA GLN A 267 -29.75 -14.83 -18.42
C GLN A 267 -29.78 -13.57 -19.29
N GLY A 268 -29.43 -12.40 -18.73
CA GLY A 268 -29.52 -11.11 -19.39
C GLY A 268 -28.29 -10.70 -20.23
N ARG A 269 -27.15 -11.43 -20.09
CA ARG A 269 -25.88 -11.06 -20.75
C ARG A 269 -25.88 -11.31 -22.26
N ASP A 270 -25.06 -10.59 -22.98
CA ASP A 270 -24.64 -10.98 -24.34
C ASP A 270 -23.51 -12.03 -24.20
N ARG A 271 -23.83 -13.25 -24.63
CA ARG A 271 -22.90 -14.40 -24.56
C ARG A 271 -21.68 -14.26 -25.47
N LYS A 272 -21.73 -13.34 -26.44
CA LYS A 272 -20.63 -13.13 -27.37
C LYS A 272 -19.41 -12.53 -26.65
N PHE A 273 -19.61 -11.50 -25.85
CA PHE A 273 -18.52 -10.73 -25.24
C PHE A 273 -18.64 -10.49 -23.72
N GLN A 274 -19.77 -10.86 -23.08
CA GLN A 274 -19.96 -10.68 -21.66
C GLN A 274 -19.80 -12.01 -20.89
N ALA A 275 -18.88 -12.01 -19.92
CA ALA A 275 -18.68 -13.09 -18.98
C ALA A 275 -19.24 -12.73 -17.60
N ILE A 276 -19.74 -13.71 -16.84
CA ILE A 276 -20.26 -13.52 -15.49
C ILE A 276 -19.52 -14.41 -14.50
N LEU A 277 -18.96 -13.78 -13.47
CA LEU A 277 -18.29 -14.44 -12.34
C LEU A 277 -19.05 -14.13 -11.04
N PRO A 278 -19.89 -15.04 -10.52
CA PRO A 278 -20.51 -14.85 -9.22
C PRO A 278 -19.50 -15.10 -8.10
N LEU A 279 -19.47 -14.20 -7.12
CA LEU A 279 -18.72 -14.36 -5.88
C LEU A 279 -19.63 -14.97 -4.81
N TRP A 280 -19.05 -15.68 -3.86
CA TRP A 280 -19.79 -16.24 -2.72
C TRP A 280 -19.20 -15.78 -1.39
N GLY A 281 -20.03 -15.14 -0.61
CA GLY A 281 -19.69 -14.65 0.74
C GLY A 281 -18.65 -13.53 0.74
N LYS A 282 -18.25 -13.10 1.92
CA LYS A 282 -17.33 -11.96 2.10
C LYS A 282 -15.92 -12.27 1.57
N MET A 283 -15.37 -11.34 0.82
CA MET A 283 -14.01 -11.42 0.29
C MET A 283 -12.99 -11.24 1.42
N LEU A 284 -11.79 -11.80 1.22
CA LEU A 284 -10.67 -11.61 2.13
C LEU A 284 -10.19 -10.14 2.08
N ASN A 285 -10.01 -9.53 3.24
CA ASN A 285 -9.33 -8.23 3.32
C ASN A 285 -7.81 -8.45 3.18
N VAL A 286 -7.27 -8.12 2.01
CA VAL A 286 -5.85 -8.34 1.69
C VAL A 286 -4.91 -7.43 2.47
N GLU A 287 -5.38 -6.28 2.97
CA GLU A 287 -4.59 -5.39 3.84
C GLU A 287 -4.33 -6.01 5.23
N LYS A 288 -5.25 -6.87 5.67
CA LYS A 288 -5.18 -7.55 6.97
C LYS A 288 -4.74 -9.01 6.86
N SER A 289 -4.20 -9.41 5.71
CA SER A 289 -3.89 -10.82 5.44
C SER A 289 -2.48 -10.98 4.89
N ARG A 290 -1.85 -12.08 5.24
CA ARG A 290 -0.55 -12.46 4.70
C ARG A 290 -0.67 -12.93 3.24
N ALA A 291 0.39 -12.74 2.47
CA ALA A 291 0.44 -13.10 1.05
C ALA A 291 0.13 -14.58 0.79
N ASP A 292 0.60 -15.50 1.63
CA ASP A 292 0.32 -16.94 1.50
C ASP A 292 -1.18 -17.26 1.56
N LYS A 293 -1.93 -16.57 2.44
CA LYS A 293 -3.39 -16.73 2.54
C LYS A 293 -4.11 -16.16 1.32
N ILE A 294 -3.58 -15.13 0.70
CA ILE A 294 -4.18 -14.48 -0.49
C ILE A 294 -4.08 -15.43 -1.69
N TYR A 295 -2.89 -16.02 -1.92
CA TYR A 295 -2.67 -16.96 -3.01
C TYR A 295 -3.47 -18.27 -2.89
N ASN A 296 -3.80 -18.70 -1.67
CA ASN A 296 -4.57 -19.91 -1.40
C ASN A 296 -6.05 -19.65 -1.09
N ASN A 297 -6.55 -18.43 -1.28
CA ASN A 297 -7.92 -18.08 -0.93
C ASN A 297 -8.91 -18.52 -1.99
N ASP A 298 -9.83 -19.42 -1.62
CA ASP A 298 -10.84 -20.00 -2.52
C ASP A 298 -11.74 -18.96 -3.20
N LYS A 299 -11.89 -17.76 -2.63
CA LYS A 299 -12.74 -16.70 -3.18
C LYS A 299 -11.98 -15.78 -4.13
N LEU A 300 -10.68 -15.59 -3.91
CA LEU A 300 -9.82 -14.78 -4.78
C LEU A 300 -9.32 -15.57 -5.99
N GLN A 301 -9.10 -16.88 -5.83
CA GLN A 301 -8.64 -17.76 -6.91
C GLN A 301 -9.50 -17.67 -8.19
N PRO A 302 -10.85 -17.72 -8.11
CA PRO A 302 -11.69 -17.55 -9.31
C PRO A 302 -11.50 -16.22 -10.02
N VAL A 303 -11.27 -15.12 -9.28
CA VAL A 303 -11.02 -13.80 -9.84
C VAL A 303 -9.66 -13.78 -10.55
N ILE A 304 -8.62 -14.33 -9.91
CA ILE A 304 -7.27 -14.43 -10.49
C ILE A 304 -7.28 -15.23 -11.78
N LEU A 305 -7.93 -16.39 -11.78
CA LEU A 305 -8.03 -17.27 -12.94
C LEU A 305 -8.90 -16.65 -14.07
N ALA A 306 -9.98 -15.95 -13.72
CA ALA A 306 -10.83 -15.27 -14.71
C ALA A 306 -10.06 -14.15 -15.41
N VAL A 307 -9.35 -13.29 -14.68
CA VAL A 307 -8.54 -12.20 -15.27
C VAL A 307 -7.42 -12.78 -16.14
N GLY A 308 -6.79 -13.90 -15.74
CA GLY A 308 -5.82 -14.65 -16.52
C GLY A 308 -4.42 -14.04 -16.62
N ALA A 309 -4.19 -12.89 -16.00
CA ALA A 309 -2.95 -12.09 -16.10
C ALA A 309 -1.93 -12.33 -14.97
N GLY A 310 -2.18 -13.30 -14.08
CA GLY A 310 -1.35 -13.50 -12.90
C GLY A 310 -1.69 -12.51 -11.77
N ILE A 311 -0.79 -12.38 -10.77
CA ILE A 311 -1.03 -11.58 -9.56
C ILE A 311 0.30 -11.14 -8.94
N GLY A 312 0.35 -9.93 -8.39
CA GLY A 312 1.52 -9.36 -7.73
C GLY A 312 2.70 -9.19 -8.70
N ALA A 313 3.87 -9.72 -8.35
CA ALA A 313 5.07 -9.62 -9.21
C ALA A 313 4.97 -10.41 -10.54
N ASP A 314 4.05 -11.37 -10.62
CA ASP A 314 3.81 -12.18 -11.83
C ASP A 314 2.68 -11.61 -12.71
N PHE A 315 2.10 -10.46 -12.33
CA PHE A 315 1.03 -9.82 -13.09
C PHE A 315 1.55 -9.26 -14.41
N ASP A 316 0.91 -9.65 -15.52
CA ASP A 316 1.25 -9.23 -16.88
C ASP A 316 -0.02 -8.75 -17.59
N ILE A 317 -0.14 -7.42 -17.75
CA ILE A 317 -1.31 -6.77 -18.35
C ILE A 317 -1.58 -7.24 -19.78
N THR A 318 -0.56 -7.70 -20.52
CA THR A 318 -0.72 -8.18 -21.89
C THR A 318 -1.46 -9.52 -22.00
N LYS A 319 -1.64 -10.21 -20.86
CA LYS A 319 -2.29 -11.52 -20.76
C LYS A 319 -3.72 -11.45 -20.24
N ILE A 320 -4.28 -10.26 -20.09
CA ILE A 320 -5.67 -10.13 -19.63
C ILE A 320 -6.63 -10.80 -20.61
N ARG A 321 -7.65 -11.46 -20.06
CA ARG A 321 -8.69 -12.13 -20.86
C ARG A 321 -9.87 -11.22 -21.20
N TYR A 322 -10.07 -10.15 -20.43
CA TYR A 322 -11.16 -9.20 -20.55
C TYR A 322 -10.62 -7.78 -20.46
N GLY A 323 -10.92 -6.96 -21.48
CA GLY A 323 -10.55 -5.54 -21.49
C GLY A 323 -11.28 -4.72 -20.45
N LYS A 324 -12.42 -5.21 -19.93
CA LYS A 324 -13.15 -4.59 -18.84
C LYS A 324 -13.46 -5.58 -17.73
N VAL A 325 -13.11 -5.22 -16.51
CA VAL A 325 -13.47 -5.92 -15.28
C VAL A 325 -14.46 -5.06 -14.51
N ILE A 326 -15.73 -5.48 -14.49
CA ILE A 326 -16.84 -4.68 -13.98
C ILE A 326 -17.30 -5.28 -12.64
N ILE A 327 -17.15 -4.53 -11.56
CA ILE A 327 -17.66 -4.92 -10.24
C ILE A 327 -19.11 -4.47 -10.15
N MET A 328 -20.01 -5.44 -10.01
CA MET A 328 -21.44 -5.21 -9.90
C MET A 328 -21.97 -5.77 -8.58
N ALA A 329 -22.17 -4.89 -7.62
CA ALA A 329 -22.68 -5.18 -6.30
C ALA A 329 -23.86 -4.27 -5.98
N ASP A 330 -24.73 -4.71 -5.09
CA ASP A 330 -25.92 -3.96 -4.71
C ASP A 330 -25.60 -2.57 -4.12
N ALA A 331 -26.55 -1.64 -4.21
CA ALA A 331 -26.39 -0.27 -3.70
C ALA A 331 -26.66 -0.19 -2.19
N ASP A 332 -26.13 -1.14 -1.43
CA ASP A 332 -26.26 -1.21 0.03
C ASP A 332 -24.88 -1.25 0.73
N VAL A 333 -24.86 -1.39 2.04
CA VAL A 333 -23.64 -1.38 2.86
C VAL A 333 -22.76 -2.61 2.57
N ASP A 334 -23.35 -3.79 2.36
CA ASP A 334 -22.61 -5.03 2.06
C ASP A 334 -21.98 -4.94 0.67
N GLY A 335 -22.72 -4.46 -0.33
CA GLY A 335 -22.20 -4.23 -1.69
C GLY A 335 -21.09 -3.17 -1.70
N ALA A 336 -21.21 -2.08 -0.92
CA ALA A 336 -20.14 -1.10 -0.76
C ALA A 336 -18.87 -1.73 -0.16
N HIS A 337 -19.03 -2.64 0.82
CA HIS A 337 -17.93 -3.37 1.43
C HIS A 337 -17.25 -4.32 0.42
N ILE A 338 -18.01 -5.06 -0.37
CA ILE A 338 -17.48 -5.96 -1.42
C ILE A 338 -16.70 -5.16 -2.46
N ARG A 339 -17.25 -4.02 -2.94
CA ARG A 339 -16.54 -3.12 -3.87
C ARG A 339 -15.20 -2.67 -3.29
N THR A 340 -15.18 -2.23 -2.03
CA THR A 340 -13.94 -1.81 -1.36
C THR A 340 -12.91 -2.93 -1.29
N LEU A 341 -13.32 -4.15 -0.90
CA LEU A 341 -12.39 -5.28 -0.79
C LEU A 341 -11.81 -5.70 -2.16
N LEU A 342 -12.62 -5.72 -3.21
CA LEU A 342 -12.16 -6.02 -4.59
C LEU A 342 -11.23 -4.95 -5.12
N LEU A 343 -11.57 -3.66 -4.95
CA LEU A 343 -10.70 -2.56 -5.36
C LEU A 343 -9.37 -2.59 -4.62
N THR A 344 -9.39 -2.88 -3.31
CA THR A 344 -8.17 -3.05 -2.52
C THR A 344 -7.32 -4.21 -3.05
N PHE A 345 -7.95 -5.34 -3.40
CA PHE A 345 -7.26 -6.47 -4.00
C PHE A 345 -6.63 -6.10 -5.35
N PHE A 346 -7.37 -5.49 -6.27
CA PHE A 346 -6.84 -5.07 -7.55
C PHE A 346 -5.71 -4.04 -7.40
N PHE A 347 -5.88 -3.05 -6.54
CA PHE A 347 -4.87 -2.03 -6.29
C PHE A 347 -3.55 -2.61 -5.75
N ARG A 348 -3.62 -3.60 -4.85
CA ARG A 348 -2.42 -4.20 -4.23
C ARG A 348 -1.76 -5.26 -5.09
N TYR A 349 -2.53 -6.01 -5.86
CA TYR A 349 -2.04 -7.21 -6.53
C TYR A 349 -2.15 -7.20 -8.06
N MET A 350 -2.92 -6.27 -8.63
CA MET A 350 -3.13 -6.12 -10.07
C MET A 350 -3.20 -4.63 -10.46
N ARG A 351 -2.30 -3.82 -9.86
CA ARG A 351 -2.32 -2.36 -9.98
C ARG A 351 -2.36 -1.84 -11.41
N PRO A 352 -1.61 -2.41 -12.39
CA PRO A 352 -1.70 -1.97 -13.78
C PRO A 352 -3.10 -2.10 -14.39
N LEU A 353 -3.96 -3.00 -13.87
CA LEU A 353 -5.35 -3.13 -14.31
C LEU A 353 -6.18 -1.87 -13.99
N ILE A 354 -5.88 -1.21 -12.87
CA ILE A 354 -6.52 0.06 -12.47
C ILE A 354 -5.91 1.22 -13.24
N GLU A 355 -4.58 1.28 -13.32
CA GLU A 355 -3.86 2.38 -13.98
C GLU A 355 -4.17 2.48 -15.48
N ASN A 356 -4.42 1.34 -16.15
CA ASN A 356 -4.84 1.29 -17.54
C ASN A 356 -6.37 1.48 -17.73
N GLY A 357 -7.13 1.73 -16.67
CA GLY A 357 -8.57 1.97 -16.78
C GLY A 357 -9.41 0.74 -17.12
N ASN A 358 -8.95 -0.48 -16.84
CA ASN A 358 -9.67 -1.72 -17.10
C ASN A 358 -10.73 -2.07 -16.04
N VAL A 359 -10.70 -1.42 -14.85
CA VAL A 359 -11.62 -1.70 -13.74
C VAL A 359 -12.76 -0.69 -13.71
N TYR A 360 -13.99 -1.20 -13.68
CA TYR A 360 -15.22 -0.41 -13.67
C TYR A 360 -16.09 -0.76 -12.47
N LEU A 361 -16.88 0.20 -12.01
CA LEU A 361 -17.92 0.01 -11.01
C LEU A 361 -19.28 0.19 -11.67
N ALA A 362 -20.12 -0.84 -11.62
CA ALA A 362 -21.52 -0.71 -12.05
C ALA A 362 -22.27 0.25 -11.11
N GLN A 363 -23.08 1.13 -11.67
CA GLN A 363 -23.92 2.09 -10.96
C GLN A 363 -25.38 1.62 -11.01
N PRO A 364 -25.84 0.72 -10.12
CA PRO A 364 -27.22 0.25 -10.13
C PRO A 364 -28.15 1.41 -9.72
N PRO A 365 -29.40 1.45 -10.27
CA PRO A 365 -30.36 2.46 -9.89
C PRO A 365 -30.77 2.31 -8.41
N LEU A 366 -30.85 3.41 -7.69
CA LEU A 366 -31.25 3.46 -6.28
C LEU A 366 -32.77 3.26 -6.06
N TYR A 367 -33.56 3.53 -7.10
CA TYR A 367 -35.02 3.53 -7.00
C TYR A 367 -35.67 2.63 -8.06
N LYS A 368 -36.73 1.93 -7.66
CA LYS A 368 -37.62 1.17 -8.54
C LYS A 368 -39.01 1.80 -8.50
N LEU A 369 -39.50 2.22 -9.65
CA LEU A 369 -40.90 2.64 -9.80
C LEU A 369 -41.73 1.46 -10.28
N SER A 370 -42.84 1.19 -9.57
CA SER A 370 -43.81 0.16 -9.92
C SER A 370 -45.15 0.81 -10.14
N LYS A 371 -45.77 0.61 -11.30
CA LYS A 371 -47.18 0.97 -11.53
C LYS A 371 -48.06 -0.16 -10.93
N LYS A 372 -48.96 0.21 -10.01
CA LYS A 372 -49.98 -0.71 -9.50
C LYS A 372 -51.02 -0.97 -10.55
#